data_04a4891b91ea4c42f482f0641f04272d
#
_entry.id   04a4891b91ea4c42f482f0641f04272d
#
_cell.length_a   1.000
_cell.length_b   1.000
_cell.length_c   1.000
_cell.angle_alpha   90.00
_cell.angle_beta   90.00
_cell.angle_gamma   90.00
#
_symmetry.space_group_name_H-M   'P 1'
#
loop_
_entity.id
_entity.type
_entity.pdbx_description
1 polymer ?
#
loop_
_entity_poly.entity_id
_entity_poly.type
_entity_poly.pdbx_seq_one_letter_code
_entity_poly.pdbx_strand_id
1 'polypeptide(L)'
;STYTKCLASYGTKFAADNWMHKAMGIQLGLTKSARCKLPGGTDGTGYWKLTVYALGYNDYTYSFQATAENIVNPTMEPTDFTSLKTEVEAAKALAEADYTIATWKSFAGELQEAEDILAKTDASQAEVNEALEHLQGAEKELQKVTVTLDKTAAVYTGKTTTLKATTNDSDATVTFESGNTKVATVSSKGVVKGVKAGTAVITAKVGNTTATCKVTVKASTIKFAKASVTIYKGKTATVKATATPSATVKYTSSNTKVATVNSKTGVVKGIKAGTVTITAKAGALKTTCKVVVKNPAFSLVKSSATIKKGKTTTIRSKATPAGKVTYTSSNKKVVAVNSKGVVKGIKKGKATITVKCNGITKKFVVTVK
;
A
#
# COMPACT_ATOMS: atom_id res chain seq x y z
N SER A 1 30.76 -57.82 17.91
CA SER A 1 29.87 -58.90 18.36
C SER A 1 28.57 -58.32 18.85
N THR A 2 27.53 -58.51 18.06
CA THR A 2 26.17 -58.10 18.34
C THR A 2 25.54 -59.03 19.38
N TYR A 3 25.03 -58.47 20.45
CA TYR A 3 24.33 -59.24 21.48
C TYR A 3 22.82 -59.19 21.22
N THR A 4 22.18 -60.36 21.14
CA THR A 4 20.71 -60.45 21.16
C THR A 4 20.26 -60.49 22.61
N LYS A 5 19.33 -59.66 23.04
CA LYS A 5 18.71 -59.72 24.38
C LYS A 5 17.48 -60.59 24.32
N CYS A 6 17.42 -61.53 25.26
CA CYS A 6 16.22 -62.31 25.49
C CYS A 6 15.62 -61.87 26.83
N LEU A 7 14.38 -61.30 26.80
CA LEU A 7 13.64 -60.92 27.97
C LEU A 7 12.41 -61.83 28.11
N ALA A 8 12.26 -62.52 29.19
CA ALA A 8 11.08 -63.31 29.52
C ALA A 8 10.30 -62.60 30.64
N SER A 9 9.00 -62.36 30.47
CA SER A 9 8.16 -61.78 31.50
C SER A 9 6.95 -62.67 31.81
N TYR A 10 6.64 -62.80 33.08
CA TYR A 10 5.48 -63.50 33.59
C TYR A 10 4.62 -62.53 34.39
N GLY A 11 3.39 -62.42 34.07
CA GLY A 11 2.24 -61.73 34.68
C GLY A 11 2.39 -60.59 35.67
N THR A 12 3.38 -60.52 36.53
CA THR A 12 3.66 -59.38 37.41
C THR A 12 5.08 -59.48 37.95
N LYS A 13 5.95 -58.57 37.50
CA LYS A 13 7.31 -58.34 37.96
C LYS A 13 8.26 -59.54 37.83
N PHE A 14 8.97 -59.51 36.74
CA PHE A 14 10.22 -60.26 36.67
C PHE A 14 11.39 -59.38 37.13
N ALA A 15 12.04 -59.70 38.22
CA ALA A 15 13.34 -59.14 38.52
C ALA A 15 14.31 -59.73 37.49
N ALA A 16 15.03 -58.88 36.74
CA ALA A 16 16.07 -59.32 35.82
C ALA A 16 17.25 -59.88 36.63
N ASP A 17 17.14 -61.12 37.04
CA ASP A 17 18.19 -61.75 37.80
C ASP A 17 19.30 -62.23 36.89
N ASN A 18 20.52 -62.10 37.41
CA ASN A 18 21.81 -62.43 36.82
C ASN A 18 21.92 -63.81 36.18
N TRP A 19 20.96 -64.75 36.38
CA TRP A 19 20.99 -66.06 35.77
C TRP A 19 20.70 -66.04 34.26
N MET A 20 19.91 -65.06 33.73
CA MET A 20 19.65 -64.92 32.29
C MET A 20 20.92 -64.62 31.51
N HIS A 21 21.82 -63.85 32.09
CA HIS A 21 23.12 -63.59 31.47
C HIS A 21 24.02 -64.77 31.39
N LYS A 22 23.87 -65.76 32.33
CA LYS A 22 24.64 -67.00 32.36
C LYS A 22 24.02 -68.10 31.52
N ALA A 23 22.73 -68.11 31.28
CA ALA A 23 22.03 -69.14 30.49
C ALA A 23 22.00 -68.87 29.00
N MET A 24 22.28 -67.64 28.59
CA MET A 24 22.26 -67.25 27.17
C MET A 24 23.60 -67.38 26.51
N GLY A 25 23.90 -68.59 26.08
CA GLY A 25 24.82 -68.74 24.96
C GLY A 25 24.15 -68.29 23.69
N ILE A 26 23.87 -66.99 23.56
CA ILE A 26 23.36 -66.49 22.31
C ILE A 26 24.54 -66.44 21.37
N GLN A 27 24.68 -67.45 20.57
CA GLN A 27 25.55 -67.48 19.43
C GLN A 27 24.83 -66.68 18.33
N LEU A 28 25.26 -65.45 18.11
CA LEU A 28 25.00 -64.76 16.89
C LEU A 28 25.73 -65.48 15.77
N GLY A 29 25.16 -66.57 15.35
CA GLY A 29 25.57 -67.35 14.23
C GLY A 29 24.41 -67.52 13.28
N LEU A 30 24.69 -68.00 12.11
CA LEU A 30 23.79 -68.18 10.96
C LEU A 30 22.43 -68.85 11.23
N THR A 31 22.12 -69.31 12.44
CA THR A 31 20.86 -69.98 12.77
C THR A 31 19.84 -69.11 13.50
N LYS A 32 20.16 -67.90 13.92
CA LYS A 32 19.23 -66.94 14.62
C LYS A 32 18.36 -67.61 15.69
N SER A 33 18.84 -68.63 16.37
CA SER A 33 18.13 -69.41 17.42
C SER A 33 18.71 -69.10 18.78
N ALA A 34 17.82 -68.86 19.76
CA ALA A 34 18.21 -68.69 21.16
C ALA A 34 17.48 -69.77 22.02
N ARG A 35 18.23 -70.46 22.89
CA ARG A 35 17.65 -71.35 23.91
C ARG A 35 17.67 -70.60 25.24
N CYS A 36 16.50 -70.43 25.84
CA CYS A 36 16.37 -69.94 27.21
C CYS A 36 15.83 -71.03 28.10
N LYS A 37 16.53 -71.31 29.21
CA LYS A 37 15.99 -72.16 30.26
C LYS A 37 15.17 -71.27 31.19
N LEU A 38 13.87 -71.46 31.18
CA LEU A 38 12.97 -70.76 32.09
C LEU A 38 13.00 -71.31 33.46
N PRO A 39 12.88 -70.46 34.52
CA PRO A 39 12.73 -71.01 35.88
C PRO A 39 11.48 -71.87 35.95
N GLY A 40 11.55 -73.00 36.58
CA GLY A 40 10.39 -73.87 36.75
C GLY A 40 9.28 -73.17 37.48
N GLY A 41 8.20 -72.91 36.77
CA GLY A 41 6.95 -72.48 37.38
C GLY A 41 6.31 -73.61 38.09
N THR A 42 5.84 -73.41 39.29
CA THR A 42 5.36 -74.47 40.16
C THR A 42 3.97 -74.98 39.89
N ASP A 43 3.21 -74.33 38.96
CA ASP A 43 1.78 -74.60 38.75
C ASP A 43 1.27 -74.63 37.30
N GLY A 44 2.13 -74.37 36.32
CA GLY A 44 1.83 -74.60 34.91
C GLY A 44 0.68 -73.70 34.30
N THR A 45 0.20 -72.72 35.00
CA THR A 45 -0.98 -71.96 34.59
C THR A 45 -0.68 -70.61 33.99
N GLY A 46 0.57 -70.19 33.89
CA GLY A 46 0.97 -68.90 33.37
C GLY A 46 1.46 -68.93 31.93
N TYR A 47 1.25 -67.82 31.23
CA TYR A 47 1.85 -67.57 29.92
C TYR A 47 3.15 -66.80 30.07
N TRP A 48 4.14 -67.19 29.29
CA TRP A 48 5.41 -66.49 29.16
C TRP A 48 5.44 -65.72 27.87
N LYS A 49 5.94 -64.48 27.92
CA LYS A 49 6.22 -63.70 26.77
C LYS A 49 7.72 -63.62 26.56
N LEU A 50 8.20 -64.14 25.45
CA LEU A 50 9.57 -64.00 24.99
C LEU A 50 9.62 -62.90 23.93
N THR A 51 10.42 -61.90 24.16
CA THR A 51 10.71 -60.87 23.12
C THR A 51 12.20 -60.96 22.81
N VAL A 52 12.55 -61.16 21.57
CA VAL A 52 13.92 -61.22 21.07
C VAL A 52 14.22 -59.96 20.29
N TYR A 53 15.27 -59.28 20.71
CA TYR A 53 15.76 -58.07 20.05
C TYR A 53 17.07 -58.39 19.31
N ALA A 54 17.18 -57.98 18.06
CA ALA A 54 18.43 -58.04 17.30
C ALA A 54 18.61 -56.76 16.50
N LEU A 55 19.79 -56.18 16.54
CA LEU A 55 20.11 -54.96 15.82
C LEU A 55 19.88 -55.10 14.31
N GLY A 56 19.13 -54.21 13.70
CA GLY A 56 18.79 -54.23 12.28
C GLY A 56 17.72 -55.24 11.88
N TYR A 57 16.96 -55.78 12.84
CA TYR A 57 15.86 -56.70 12.63
C TYR A 57 14.63 -56.28 13.43
N ASN A 58 13.47 -56.72 12.96
CA ASN A 58 12.21 -56.53 13.70
C ASN A 58 12.21 -57.31 15.01
N ASP A 59 11.61 -56.75 16.05
CA ASP A 59 11.44 -57.44 17.32
C ASP A 59 10.52 -58.64 17.14
N TYR A 60 10.97 -59.79 17.68
CA TYR A 60 10.16 -60.97 17.66
C TYR A 60 9.58 -61.23 19.06
N THR A 61 8.27 -61.39 19.13
CA THR A 61 7.56 -61.69 20.37
C THR A 61 6.80 -63.01 20.24
N TYR A 62 7.03 -63.90 21.14
CA TYR A 62 6.35 -65.17 21.24
C TYR A 62 5.78 -65.41 22.64
N SER A 63 4.48 -65.72 22.71
CA SER A 63 3.80 -66.00 23.97
C SER A 63 3.50 -67.55 24.06
N PHE A 64 3.85 -68.21 25.13
CA PHE A 64 3.63 -69.60 25.28
C PHE A 64 3.32 -69.96 26.74
N GLN A 65 2.64 -71.12 26.97
CA GLN A 65 2.42 -71.65 28.29
C GLN A 65 3.66 -72.45 28.70
N ALA A 66 4.07 -72.32 29.98
CA ALA A 66 5.24 -73.04 30.48
C ALA A 66 5.03 -74.55 30.41
N THR A 67 5.83 -75.24 29.62
CA THR A 67 5.93 -76.71 29.56
C THR A 67 7.38 -77.10 29.89
N ALA A 68 7.61 -78.39 30.11
CA ALA A 68 8.93 -78.88 30.51
C ALA A 68 10.06 -78.49 29.54
N GLU A 69 9.74 -78.30 28.25
CA GLU A 69 10.71 -77.85 27.26
C GLU A 69 9.98 -77.15 26.12
N ASN A 70 10.29 -75.85 25.97
CA ASN A 70 9.82 -75.06 24.81
C ASN A 70 11.04 -74.65 23.99
N ILE A 71 11.04 -74.99 22.72
CA ILE A 71 12.02 -74.53 21.73
C ILE A 71 11.42 -73.47 20.91
N VAL A 72 11.95 -72.22 20.94
CA VAL A 72 11.51 -71.09 20.16
C VAL A 72 12.62 -70.73 19.15
N ASN A 73 12.34 -70.89 17.88
CA ASN A 73 13.22 -70.51 16.80
C ASN A 73 12.59 -69.28 16.06
N PRO A 74 12.83 -68.06 16.54
CA PRO A 74 12.28 -66.90 15.88
C PRO A 74 12.96 -66.67 14.53
N THR A 75 12.20 -66.59 13.49
CA THR A 75 12.67 -65.97 12.23
C THR A 75 12.63 -64.46 12.40
N MET A 76 13.78 -63.85 12.49
CA MET A 76 13.90 -62.39 12.58
C MET A 76 13.96 -61.82 11.18
N GLU A 77 12.96 -61.04 10.84
CA GLU A 77 12.98 -60.31 9.56
C GLU A 77 13.85 -59.06 9.72
N PRO A 78 14.65 -58.72 8.70
CA PRO A 78 15.38 -57.46 8.69
C PRO A 78 14.41 -56.27 8.83
N THR A 79 14.88 -55.19 9.47
CA THR A 79 14.13 -53.96 9.53
C THR A 79 13.85 -53.45 8.11
N ASP A 80 12.58 -53.19 7.79
CA ASP A 80 12.15 -52.72 6.50
C ASP A 80 12.11 -51.18 6.51
N PHE A 81 12.95 -50.53 5.70
CA PHE A 81 13.05 -49.11 5.53
C PHE A 81 12.32 -48.61 4.26
N THR A 82 11.67 -49.47 3.48
CA THR A 82 11.17 -49.14 2.15
C THR A 82 10.19 -47.99 2.18
N SER A 83 9.20 -48.02 3.06
CA SER A 83 8.19 -46.98 3.19
C SER A 83 8.80 -45.67 3.65
N LEU A 84 9.70 -45.68 4.66
CA LEU A 84 10.37 -44.48 5.16
C LEU A 84 11.26 -43.84 4.08
N LYS A 85 12.02 -44.67 3.33
CA LYS A 85 12.83 -44.16 2.18
C LYS A 85 11.97 -43.46 1.14
N THR A 86 10.85 -44.06 0.78
CA THR A 86 9.92 -43.50 -0.22
C THR A 86 9.36 -42.16 0.25
N GLU A 87 8.95 -42.07 1.52
CA GLU A 87 8.43 -40.87 2.12
C GLU A 87 9.48 -39.73 2.19
N VAL A 88 10.70 -40.06 2.64
CA VAL A 88 11.82 -39.10 2.68
C VAL A 88 12.16 -38.56 1.30
N GLU A 89 12.18 -39.40 0.26
CA GLU A 89 12.41 -38.90 -1.12
C GLU A 89 11.26 -38.00 -1.62
N ALA A 90 10.00 -38.31 -1.30
CA ALA A 90 8.86 -37.44 -1.59
C ALA A 90 8.96 -36.09 -0.82
N ALA A 91 9.29 -36.17 0.48
CA ALA A 91 9.46 -35.00 1.33
C ALA A 91 10.57 -34.05 0.82
N LYS A 92 11.71 -34.59 0.38
CA LYS A 92 12.81 -33.81 -0.23
C LYS A 92 12.45 -33.11 -1.52
N ALA A 93 11.42 -33.55 -2.22
CA ALA A 93 10.95 -32.90 -3.44
C ALA A 93 10.10 -31.65 -3.16
N LEU A 94 9.68 -31.42 -1.91
CA LEU A 94 8.93 -30.23 -1.51
C LEU A 94 9.84 -29.00 -1.46
N ALA A 95 9.31 -27.86 -1.90
CA ALA A 95 10.05 -26.60 -1.89
C ALA A 95 9.68 -25.77 -0.64
N GLU A 96 10.64 -25.48 0.23
CA GLU A 96 10.47 -24.64 1.43
C GLU A 96 9.71 -23.36 1.15
N ALA A 97 10.04 -22.67 0.02
CA ALA A 97 9.45 -21.40 -0.37
C ALA A 97 7.95 -21.45 -0.70
N ASP A 98 7.34 -22.65 -0.75
CA ASP A 98 5.90 -22.81 -1.00
C ASP A 98 5.08 -22.87 0.30
N TYR A 99 5.73 -22.99 1.44
CA TYR A 99 5.09 -23.21 2.73
C TYR A 99 5.40 -22.10 3.73
N THR A 100 4.58 -22.00 4.80
CA THR A 100 4.83 -21.02 5.86
C THR A 100 6.06 -21.43 6.67
N ILE A 101 6.86 -20.45 7.11
CA ILE A 101 8.12 -20.66 7.84
C ILE A 101 7.90 -21.55 9.05
N ALA A 102 6.82 -21.34 9.81
CA ALA A 102 6.54 -22.11 11.02
C ALA A 102 6.30 -23.59 10.74
N THR A 103 5.43 -23.91 9.75
CA THR A 103 5.09 -25.31 9.43
C THR A 103 6.24 -26.02 8.73
N TRP A 104 6.97 -25.30 7.86
CA TRP A 104 8.18 -25.85 7.23
C TRP A 104 9.26 -26.20 8.25
N LYS A 105 9.49 -25.35 9.26
CA LYS A 105 10.48 -25.60 10.30
C LYS A 105 10.18 -26.89 11.08
N SER A 106 8.91 -27.14 11.43
CA SER A 106 8.48 -28.39 12.08
C SER A 106 8.70 -29.58 11.17
N PHE A 107 8.24 -29.50 9.92
CA PHE A 107 8.41 -30.53 8.91
C PHE A 107 9.89 -30.87 8.65
N ALA A 108 10.75 -29.86 8.50
CA ALA A 108 12.18 -30.04 8.28
C ALA A 108 12.87 -30.73 9.46
N GLY A 109 12.37 -30.55 10.70
CA GLY A 109 12.83 -31.27 11.88
C GLY A 109 12.53 -32.75 11.79
N GLU A 110 11.29 -33.12 11.47
CA GLU A 110 10.86 -34.53 11.33
C GLU A 110 11.52 -35.19 10.11
N LEU A 111 11.76 -34.46 9.03
CA LEU A 111 12.50 -34.95 7.87
C LEU A 111 13.95 -35.29 8.25
N GLN A 112 14.61 -34.40 9.01
CA GLN A 112 15.98 -34.69 9.50
C GLN A 112 16.01 -35.90 10.41
N GLU A 113 15.05 -36.05 11.34
CA GLU A 113 14.94 -37.22 12.19
C GLU A 113 14.75 -38.51 11.37
N ALA A 114 13.89 -38.48 10.37
CA ALA A 114 13.67 -39.58 9.44
C ALA A 114 14.95 -39.97 8.68
N GLU A 115 15.73 -38.99 8.22
CA GLU A 115 17.04 -39.22 7.59
C GLU A 115 18.05 -39.83 8.56
N ASP A 116 18.07 -39.38 9.81
CA ASP A 116 18.95 -39.94 10.85
C ASP A 116 18.61 -41.39 11.14
N ILE A 117 17.31 -41.74 11.18
CA ILE A 117 16.87 -43.16 11.33
C ILE A 117 17.26 -43.99 10.11
N LEU A 118 17.16 -43.46 8.89
CA LEU A 118 17.63 -44.16 7.67
C LEU A 118 19.15 -44.41 7.67
N ALA A 119 19.93 -43.54 8.30
CA ALA A 119 21.38 -43.64 8.41
C ALA A 119 21.81 -44.61 9.54
N LYS A 120 20.90 -44.96 10.48
CA LYS A 120 21.17 -45.80 11.63
C LYS A 120 21.28 -47.28 11.23
N THR A 121 22.37 -47.93 11.55
CA THR A 121 22.63 -49.32 11.17
C THR A 121 21.88 -50.35 12.02
N ASP A 122 21.37 -49.92 13.18
CA ASP A 122 20.74 -50.78 14.19
C ASP A 122 19.32 -50.32 14.56
N ALA A 123 18.69 -49.54 13.65
CA ALA A 123 17.31 -49.10 13.86
C ALA A 123 16.36 -50.29 13.96
N SER A 124 15.48 -50.22 14.95
CA SER A 124 14.37 -51.19 15.10
C SER A 124 13.21 -50.81 14.15
N GLN A 125 12.34 -51.78 13.83
CA GLN A 125 11.15 -51.51 13.04
C GLN A 125 10.22 -50.48 13.72
N ALA A 126 10.19 -50.44 15.06
CA ALA A 126 9.41 -49.47 15.81
C ALA A 126 9.90 -48.05 15.57
N GLU A 127 11.22 -47.80 15.62
CA GLU A 127 11.81 -46.46 15.33
C GLU A 127 11.54 -46.04 13.87
N VAL A 128 11.64 -47.00 12.93
CA VAL A 128 11.33 -46.72 11.51
C VAL A 128 9.87 -46.33 11.32
N ASN A 129 8.95 -47.04 11.97
CA ASN A 129 7.51 -46.75 11.85
C ASN A 129 7.16 -45.40 12.54
N GLU A 130 7.75 -45.11 13.70
CA GLU A 130 7.57 -43.86 14.43
C GLU A 130 8.06 -42.66 13.58
N ALA A 131 9.25 -42.72 13.02
CA ALA A 131 9.79 -41.70 12.15
C ALA A 131 8.91 -41.48 10.88
N LEU A 132 8.37 -42.56 10.31
CA LEU A 132 7.43 -42.48 9.19
C LEU A 132 6.13 -41.76 9.59
N GLU A 133 5.53 -42.13 10.71
CA GLU A 133 4.31 -41.51 11.23
C GLU A 133 4.51 -40.03 11.54
N HIS A 134 5.64 -39.66 12.18
CA HIS A 134 6.00 -38.30 12.49
C HIS A 134 6.16 -37.44 11.21
N LEU A 135 6.94 -37.94 10.24
CA LEU A 135 7.16 -37.24 8.96
C LEU A 135 5.85 -37.04 8.21
N GLN A 136 4.99 -38.08 8.09
CA GLN A 136 3.69 -37.99 7.47
C GLN A 136 2.73 -37.05 8.23
N GLY A 137 2.82 -37.04 9.56
CA GLY A 137 2.08 -36.12 10.41
C GLY A 137 2.46 -34.69 10.13
N ALA A 138 3.74 -34.36 10.12
CA ALA A 138 4.27 -33.04 9.86
C ALA A 138 3.97 -32.57 8.41
N GLU A 139 3.98 -33.49 7.42
CA GLU A 139 3.61 -33.16 6.04
C GLU A 139 2.13 -32.73 5.93
N LYS A 140 1.21 -33.38 6.63
CA LYS A 140 -0.22 -33.01 6.67
C LYS A 140 -0.45 -31.64 7.30
N GLU A 141 0.40 -31.21 8.22
CA GLU A 141 0.33 -29.92 8.88
C GLU A 141 0.97 -28.78 8.06
N LEU A 142 1.63 -29.10 6.93
CA LEU A 142 2.22 -28.11 6.05
C LEU A 142 1.16 -27.15 5.48
N GLN A 143 1.36 -25.85 5.71
CA GLN A 143 0.48 -24.81 5.20
C GLN A 143 1.16 -24.06 4.07
N LYS A 144 0.53 -24.07 2.89
CA LYS A 144 1.02 -23.26 1.76
C LYS A 144 0.98 -21.80 2.11
N VAL A 145 2.06 -21.07 1.79
CA VAL A 145 2.12 -19.63 1.94
C VAL A 145 1.17 -18.96 0.94
N THR A 146 0.48 -17.93 1.40
CA THR A 146 -0.39 -17.10 0.56
C THR A 146 0.02 -15.65 0.66
N VAL A 147 -0.17 -14.89 -0.41
CA VAL A 147 -0.05 -13.44 -0.42
C VAL A 147 -1.24 -12.85 -1.16
N THR A 148 -1.81 -11.79 -0.61
CA THR A 148 -2.90 -11.06 -1.25
C THR A 148 -2.56 -9.59 -1.39
N LEU A 149 -3.12 -8.95 -2.40
CA LEU A 149 -2.93 -7.54 -2.70
C LEU A 149 -4.19 -7.01 -3.41
N ASP A 150 -4.51 -5.73 -3.22
CA ASP A 150 -5.59 -5.09 -3.98
C ASP A 150 -5.31 -5.19 -5.48
N LYS A 151 -6.30 -5.59 -6.26
CA LYS A 151 -6.16 -5.79 -7.72
C LYS A 151 -5.83 -4.50 -8.47
N THR A 152 -6.26 -3.34 -7.96
CA THR A 152 -6.06 -2.05 -8.61
C THR A 152 -5.78 -0.94 -7.60
N ALA A 153 -4.95 0.02 -8.01
CA ALA A 153 -4.72 1.26 -7.26
C ALA A 153 -4.53 2.43 -8.23
N ALA A 154 -4.68 3.66 -7.73
CA ALA A 154 -4.43 4.85 -8.52
C ALA A 154 -3.61 5.86 -7.72
N VAL A 155 -2.70 6.55 -8.41
CA VAL A 155 -1.87 7.59 -7.84
C VAL A 155 -1.65 8.69 -8.88
N TYR A 156 -1.37 9.93 -8.45
CA TYR A 156 -1.00 11.00 -9.36
C TYR A 156 0.52 11.10 -9.51
N THR A 157 0.97 11.60 -10.66
CA THR A 157 2.40 11.87 -10.92
C THR A 157 2.99 12.73 -9.79
N GLY A 158 4.13 12.27 -9.22
CA GLY A 158 4.80 12.92 -8.10
C GLY A 158 4.14 12.72 -6.73
N LYS A 159 3.08 11.92 -6.64
CA LYS A 159 2.41 11.54 -5.39
C LYS A 159 2.67 10.07 -5.07
N THR A 160 2.33 9.68 -3.85
CA THR A 160 2.48 8.31 -3.36
C THR A 160 1.16 7.72 -2.92
N THR A 161 1.05 6.41 -2.98
CA THR A 161 0.01 5.58 -2.36
C THR A 161 0.67 4.35 -1.76
N THR A 162 0.11 3.77 -0.72
CA THR A 162 0.67 2.57 -0.09
C THR A 162 -0.22 1.37 -0.44
N LEU A 163 0.39 0.33 -0.98
CA LEU A 163 -0.23 -0.97 -1.16
C LEU A 163 0.03 -1.80 0.09
N LYS A 164 -1.02 -2.42 0.61
CA LYS A 164 -0.93 -3.33 1.74
C LYS A 164 -1.07 -4.76 1.22
N ALA A 165 0.00 -5.51 1.28
CA ALA A 165 -0.07 -6.95 1.08
C ALA A 165 -0.35 -7.63 2.41
N THR A 166 -1.13 -8.72 2.38
CA THR A 166 -1.34 -9.61 3.52
C THR A 166 -0.88 -11.01 3.18
N THR A 167 -0.33 -11.70 4.15
CA THR A 167 0.11 -13.09 4.06
C THR A 167 -0.42 -13.86 5.27
N ASN A 168 -0.57 -15.18 5.15
CA ASN A 168 -0.86 -16.09 6.26
C ASN A 168 0.40 -16.46 7.06
N ASP A 169 1.58 -16.02 6.62
CA ASP A 169 2.85 -16.26 7.30
C ASP A 169 3.34 -14.98 7.98
N SER A 170 3.23 -14.90 9.32
CA SER A 170 3.62 -13.74 10.11
C SER A 170 5.13 -13.49 10.12
N ASP A 171 5.94 -14.52 9.89
CA ASP A 171 7.39 -14.47 9.94
C ASP A 171 8.01 -14.15 8.57
N ALA A 172 7.20 -14.26 7.50
CA ALA A 172 7.66 -14.03 6.15
C ALA A 172 7.77 -12.53 5.81
N THR A 173 8.80 -12.20 5.07
CA THR A 173 8.99 -10.85 4.52
C THR A 173 8.32 -10.72 3.16
N VAL A 174 7.37 -9.78 3.04
CA VAL A 174 6.79 -9.42 1.75
C VAL A 174 7.73 -8.50 0.99
N THR A 175 8.07 -8.87 -0.23
CA THR A 175 8.86 -8.03 -1.16
C THR A 175 7.97 -7.44 -2.25
N PHE A 176 8.34 -6.25 -2.75
CA PHE A 176 7.59 -5.56 -3.80
C PHE A 176 8.48 -5.23 -4.98
N GLU A 177 7.94 -5.43 -6.19
CA GLU A 177 8.62 -5.10 -7.43
C GLU A 177 7.67 -4.38 -8.40
N SER A 178 8.21 -3.44 -9.18
CA SER A 178 7.48 -2.74 -10.24
C SER A 178 7.88 -3.26 -11.62
N GLY A 179 6.91 -3.72 -12.38
CA GLY A 179 7.09 -4.13 -13.77
C GLY A 179 7.39 -2.96 -14.74
N ASN A 180 7.20 -1.69 -14.27
CA ASN A 180 7.56 -0.51 -15.07
C ASN A 180 7.94 0.69 -14.18
N THR A 181 9.19 0.78 -13.80
CA THR A 181 9.73 1.85 -12.95
C THR A 181 9.70 3.24 -13.60
N LYS A 182 9.59 3.32 -14.93
CA LYS A 182 9.41 4.60 -15.66
C LYS A 182 8.01 5.19 -15.47
N VAL A 183 7.03 4.36 -15.07
CA VAL A 183 5.65 4.77 -14.78
C VAL A 183 5.42 4.89 -13.28
N ALA A 184 5.78 3.86 -12.52
CA ALA A 184 5.65 3.87 -11.06
C ALA A 184 6.81 3.08 -10.42
N THR A 185 7.35 3.58 -9.31
CA THR A 185 8.30 2.86 -8.45
C THR A 185 7.59 2.39 -7.19
N VAL A 186 8.12 1.35 -6.55
CA VAL A 186 7.63 0.85 -5.27
C VAL A 186 8.79 0.65 -4.30
N SER A 187 8.58 0.94 -3.02
CA SER A 187 9.56 0.67 -1.96
C SER A 187 9.31 -0.70 -1.33
N SER A 188 10.27 -1.19 -0.52
CA SER A 188 10.13 -2.41 0.27
C SER A 188 8.95 -2.39 1.24
N LYS A 189 8.41 -1.22 1.59
CA LYS A 189 7.22 -1.04 2.45
C LYS A 189 5.91 -0.94 1.65
N GLY A 190 5.91 -1.24 0.34
CA GLY A 190 4.73 -1.14 -0.52
C GLY A 190 4.32 0.29 -0.88
N VAL A 191 5.17 1.32 -0.62
CA VAL A 191 4.88 2.70 -1.00
C VAL A 191 5.17 2.89 -2.48
N VAL A 192 4.11 3.08 -3.26
CA VAL A 192 4.16 3.33 -4.70
C VAL A 192 4.23 4.83 -4.96
N LYS A 193 5.19 5.25 -5.78
CA LYS A 193 5.33 6.64 -6.26
C LYS A 193 5.03 6.70 -7.76
N GLY A 194 4.09 7.55 -8.15
CA GLY A 194 3.79 7.83 -9.56
C GLY A 194 4.90 8.67 -10.20
N VAL A 195 5.54 8.16 -11.25
CA VAL A 195 6.63 8.82 -11.98
C VAL A 195 6.09 9.51 -13.23
N LYS A 196 5.38 8.79 -14.09
CA LYS A 196 4.80 9.27 -15.35
C LYS A 196 3.39 8.69 -15.53
N ALA A 197 2.49 9.46 -16.13
CA ALA A 197 1.15 8.96 -16.45
C ALA A 197 1.22 7.69 -17.30
N GLY A 198 0.42 6.69 -16.93
CA GLY A 198 0.39 5.37 -17.53
C GLY A 198 -0.05 4.30 -16.54
N THR A 199 0.24 3.04 -16.84
CA THR A 199 -0.04 1.89 -15.99
C THR A 199 1.23 1.10 -15.70
N ALA A 200 1.38 0.63 -14.46
CA ALA A 200 2.41 -0.31 -14.05
C ALA A 200 1.77 -1.43 -13.22
N VAL A 201 2.29 -2.64 -13.34
CA VAL A 201 1.93 -3.76 -12.46
C VAL A 201 2.94 -3.77 -11.31
N ILE A 202 2.44 -3.74 -10.09
CA ILE A 202 3.24 -3.96 -8.89
C ILE A 202 2.98 -5.38 -8.41
N THR A 203 4.04 -6.14 -8.20
CA THR A 203 4.01 -7.51 -7.70
C THR A 203 4.46 -7.53 -6.26
N ALA A 204 3.66 -8.12 -5.37
CA ALA A 204 4.05 -8.52 -4.03
C ALA A 204 4.42 -10.00 -4.05
N LYS A 205 5.51 -10.38 -3.39
CA LYS A 205 6.02 -11.75 -3.37
C LYS A 205 6.37 -12.19 -1.96
N VAL A 206 5.97 -13.42 -1.61
CA VAL A 206 6.39 -14.15 -0.40
C VAL A 206 6.74 -15.56 -0.84
N GLY A 207 7.96 -16.01 -0.55
CA GLY A 207 8.44 -17.30 -1.07
C GLY A 207 8.29 -17.36 -2.59
N ASN A 208 7.60 -18.39 -3.09
CA ASN A 208 7.28 -18.55 -4.50
C ASN A 208 5.91 -17.95 -4.88
N THR A 209 5.11 -17.53 -3.90
CA THR A 209 3.75 -17.03 -4.13
C THR A 209 3.75 -15.54 -4.44
N THR A 210 2.94 -15.12 -5.41
CA THR A 210 2.86 -13.71 -5.85
C THR A 210 1.42 -13.23 -5.93
N ALA A 211 1.25 -11.92 -5.67
CA ALA A 211 0.01 -11.19 -5.95
C ALA A 211 0.33 -9.90 -6.70
N THR A 212 -0.56 -9.48 -7.60
CA THR A 212 -0.32 -8.32 -8.45
C THR A 212 -1.38 -7.24 -8.27
N CYS A 213 -0.93 -5.98 -8.38
CA CYS A 213 -1.78 -4.79 -8.39
C CYS A 213 -1.53 -3.98 -9.65
N LYS A 214 -2.58 -3.68 -10.42
CA LYS A 214 -2.51 -2.74 -11.54
C LYS A 214 -2.61 -1.32 -11.02
N VAL A 215 -1.49 -0.60 -11.01
CA VAL A 215 -1.43 0.80 -10.60
C VAL A 215 -1.60 1.72 -11.80
N THR A 216 -2.60 2.60 -11.74
CA THR A 216 -2.81 3.66 -12.73
C THR A 216 -2.25 4.97 -12.23
N VAL A 217 -1.24 5.49 -12.89
CA VAL A 217 -0.66 6.81 -12.62
C VAL A 217 -1.38 7.86 -13.48
N LYS A 218 -2.10 8.78 -12.83
CA LYS A 218 -2.80 9.90 -13.47
C LYS A 218 -1.88 11.11 -13.55
N ALA A 219 -1.97 11.91 -14.64
CA ALA A 219 -1.21 13.14 -14.75
C ALA A 219 -1.68 14.17 -13.71
N SER A 220 -0.72 14.75 -12.99
CA SER A 220 -0.98 15.95 -12.19
C SER A 220 -1.05 17.17 -13.10
N THR A 221 -2.02 18.08 -12.90
CA THR A 221 -2.23 19.25 -13.75
C THR A 221 -2.45 20.51 -12.93
N ILE A 222 -2.18 21.67 -13.53
CA ILE A 222 -2.59 22.98 -13.04
C ILE A 222 -3.12 23.81 -14.19
N LYS A 223 -4.30 24.45 -14.03
CA LYS A 223 -4.94 25.23 -15.09
C LYS A 223 -5.59 26.48 -14.52
N PHE A 224 -5.48 27.62 -15.22
CA PHE A 224 -6.33 28.76 -15.01
C PHE A 224 -7.71 28.54 -15.67
N ALA A 225 -8.77 29.05 -15.04
CA ALA A 225 -10.12 29.03 -15.63
C ALA A 225 -10.21 29.85 -16.94
N LYS A 226 -9.35 30.90 -17.11
CA LYS A 226 -9.26 31.73 -18.31
C LYS A 226 -7.80 31.94 -18.67
N ALA A 227 -7.48 31.83 -19.96
CA ALA A 227 -6.12 32.08 -20.47
C ALA A 227 -5.74 33.57 -20.42
N SER A 228 -6.74 34.48 -20.45
CA SER A 228 -6.53 35.90 -20.34
C SER A 228 -7.66 36.61 -19.59
N VAL A 229 -7.31 37.74 -18.95
CA VAL A 229 -8.24 38.61 -18.21
C VAL A 229 -7.91 40.06 -18.51
N THR A 230 -8.92 40.87 -18.77
CA THR A 230 -8.78 42.34 -18.89
C THR A 230 -9.28 42.98 -17.61
N ILE A 231 -8.48 43.86 -17.03
CA ILE A 231 -8.82 44.69 -15.86
C ILE A 231 -8.52 46.15 -16.18
N TYR A 232 -9.04 47.07 -15.35
CA TYR A 232 -8.74 48.51 -15.51
C TYR A 232 -7.81 48.98 -14.38
N LYS A 233 -7.02 50.01 -14.68
CA LYS A 233 -6.18 50.67 -13.69
C LYS A 233 -6.98 51.00 -12.43
N GLY A 234 -6.45 50.62 -11.24
CA GLY A 234 -7.09 50.81 -9.95
C GLY A 234 -8.17 49.77 -9.60
N LYS A 235 -8.52 48.86 -10.51
CA LYS A 235 -9.50 47.80 -10.28
C LYS A 235 -8.77 46.47 -10.00
N THR A 236 -9.52 45.54 -9.39
CA THR A 236 -9.06 44.18 -9.07
C THR A 236 -9.87 43.12 -9.84
N ALA A 237 -9.27 41.97 -10.07
CA ALA A 237 -9.95 40.76 -10.52
C ALA A 237 -9.24 39.55 -9.93
N THR A 238 -9.96 38.48 -9.71
CA THR A 238 -9.36 37.20 -9.23
C THR A 238 -9.05 36.31 -10.44
N VAL A 239 -7.80 35.91 -10.56
CA VAL A 239 -7.34 34.87 -11.49
C VAL A 239 -7.03 33.63 -10.66
N LYS A 240 -7.93 32.63 -10.74
CA LYS A 240 -7.79 31.38 -9.95
C LYS A 240 -7.32 30.27 -10.85
N ALA A 241 -6.24 29.58 -10.42
CA ALA A 241 -5.81 28.35 -11.02
C ALA A 241 -6.20 27.17 -10.12
N THR A 242 -6.55 26.04 -10.73
CA THR A 242 -6.91 24.81 -10.05
C THR A 242 -5.87 23.73 -10.35
N ALA A 243 -5.36 23.09 -9.31
CA ALA A 243 -4.46 21.95 -9.40
C ALA A 243 -5.21 20.64 -9.19
N THR A 244 -4.83 19.61 -9.93
CA THR A 244 -5.32 18.24 -9.78
C THR A 244 -4.12 17.31 -9.67
N PRO A 245 -3.96 16.54 -8.55
CA PRO A 245 -4.77 16.60 -7.33
C PRO A 245 -4.68 17.97 -6.65
N SER A 246 -5.63 18.24 -5.74
CA SER A 246 -5.67 19.51 -5.01
C SER A 246 -4.33 19.79 -4.32
N ALA A 247 -3.82 21.02 -4.51
CA ALA A 247 -2.57 21.48 -3.94
C ALA A 247 -2.58 22.99 -3.74
N THR A 248 -1.73 23.47 -2.83
CA THR A 248 -1.53 24.90 -2.61
C THR A 248 -0.95 25.56 -3.86
N VAL A 249 -1.66 26.56 -4.39
CA VAL A 249 -1.23 27.34 -5.55
C VAL A 249 -0.62 28.66 -5.08
N LYS A 250 0.55 29.00 -5.60
CA LYS A 250 1.21 30.32 -5.40
C LYS A 250 1.21 31.10 -6.70
N TYR A 251 0.96 32.41 -6.61
CA TYR A 251 0.88 33.31 -7.76
C TYR A 251 2.01 34.33 -7.75
N THR A 252 2.54 34.63 -8.95
CA THR A 252 3.55 35.67 -9.15
C THR A 252 3.21 36.51 -10.40
N SER A 253 3.56 37.79 -10.39
CA SER A 253 3.42 38.70 -11.55
C SER A 253 4.79 38.88 -12.21
N SER A 254 4.81 38.84 -13.55
CA SER A 254 6.02 39.13 -14.32
C SER A 254 6.45 40.61 -14.25
N ASN A 255 5.51 41.53 -13.93
CA ASN A 255 5.79 42.95 -13.79
C ASN A 255 4.80 43.63 -12.80
N THR A 256 5.26 43.83 -11.58
CA THR A 256 4.48 44.44 -10.50
C THR A 256 4.17 45.92 -10.72
N LYS A 257 4.94 46.61 -11.60
CA LYS A 257 4.65 48.00 -12.00
C LYS A 257 3.42 48.12 -12.90
N VAL A 258 3.04 47.01 -13.59
CA VAL A 258 1.82 46.93 -14.45
C VAL A 258 0.66 46.35 -13.64
N ALA A 259 0.85 45.21 -12.98
CA ALA A 259 -0.15 44.66 -12.08
C ALA A 259 0.51 43.84 -10.97
N THR A 260 0.02 43.97 -9.75
CA THR A 260 0.37 43.13 -8.62
C THR A 260 -0.61 41.97 -8.51
N VAL A 261 -0.17 40.87 -7.87
CA VAL A 261 -1.02 39.72 -7.55
C VAL A 261 -0.81 39.28 -6.09
N ASN A 262 -1.89 38.99 -5.40
CA ASN A 262 -1.79 38.37 -4.09
C ASN A 262 -1.34 36.89 -4.27
N SER A 263 -0.21 36.55 -3.67
CA SER A 263 0.46 35.26 -3.86
C SER A 263 -0.36 34.05 -3.40
N LYS A 264 -1.34 34.20 -2.51
CA LYS A 264 -2.18 33.13 -1.97
C LYS A 264 -3.56 33.05 -2.64
N THR A 265 -4.16 34.23 -2.95
CA THR A 265 -5.56 34.32 -3.40
C THR A 265 -5.73 34.46 -4.91
N GLY A 266 -4.67 34.86 -5.63
CA GLY A 266 -4.74 35.15 -7.06
C GLY A 266 -5.50 36.43 -7.38
N VAL A 267 -5.74 37.32 -6.40
CA VAL A 267 -6.34 38.67 -6.65
C VAL A 267 -5.29 39.55 -7.28
N VAL A 268 -5.57 39.97 -8.50
CA VAL A 268 -4.74 40.88 -9.30
C VAL A 268 -5.27 42.32 -9.19
N LYS A 269 -4.38 43.31 -8.99
CA LYS A 269 -4.68 44.73 -9.00
C LYS A 269 -3.94 45.44 -10.13
N GLY A 270 -4.66 46.12 -11.01
CA GLY A 270 -4.08 46.90 -12.10
C GLY A 270 -3.45 48.21 -11.59
N ILE A 271 -2.17 48.42 -11.88
CA ILE A 271 -1.39 49.60 -11.45
C ILE A 271 -1.22 50.60 -12.60
N LYS A 272 -0.80 50.10 -13.77
CA LYS A 272 -0.54 50.91 -14.98
C LYS A 272 -1.05 50.14 -16.20
N ALA A 273 -1.53 50.85 -17.22
CA ALA A 273 -1.89 50.24 -18.49
C ALA A 273 -0.70 49.48 -19.10
N GLY A 274 -0.98 48.29 -19.59
CA GLY A 274 0.03 47.36 -20.12
C GLY A 274 -0.44 45.91 -20.04
N THR A 275 0.45 45.03 -20.45
CA THR A 275 0.23 43.55 -20.37
C THR A 275 1.22 42.92 -19.42
N VAL A 276 0.76 41.97 -18.63
CA VAL A 276 1.57 41.24 -17.68
C VAL A 276 1.13 39.76 -17.66
N THR A 277 2.05 38.88 -17.37
CA THR A 277 1.78 37.46 -17.21
C THR A 277 1.72 37.13 -15.71
N ILE A 278 0.63 36.53 -15.27
CA ILE A 278 0.51 35.94 -13.94
C ILE A 278 0.84 34.45 -14.07
N THR A 279 1.81 34.02 -13.30
CA THR A 279 2.21 32.60 -13.21
C THR A 279 1.62 32.01 -11.95
N ALA A 280 0.95 30.85 -12.07
CA ALA A 280 0.52 30.02 -10.97
C ALA A 280 1.42 28.77 -10.87
N LYS A 281 1.87 28.42 -9.67
CA LYS A 281 2.70 27.24 -9.37
C LYS A 281 2.05 26.37 -8.29
N ALA A 282 2.08 25.06 -8.49
CA ALA A 282 1.75 24.05 -7.48
C ALA A 282 2.81 22.94 -7.51
N GLY A 283 3.77 22.98 -6.58
CA GLY A 283 4.98 22.16 -6.65
C GLY A 283 5.78 22.47 -7.92
N ALA A 284 6.08 21.43 -8.70
CA ALA A 284 6.78 21.55 -9.98
C ALA A 284 5.88 22.03 -11.13
N LEU A 285 4.56 21.95 -10.97
CA LEU A 285 3.61 22.34 -12.01
C LEU A 285 3.50 23.87 -12.08
N LYS A 286 3.43 24.39 -13.31
CA LYS A 286 3.23 25.82 -13.59
C LYS A 286 2.25 26.03 -14.75
N THR A 287 1.52 27.13 -14.69
CA THR A 287 0.65 27.63 -15.78
C THR A 287 0.61 29.13 -15.75
N THR A 288 0.19 29.76 -16.84
CA THR A 288 0.20 31.21 -16.98
C THR A 288 -1.15 31.76 -17.44
N CYS A 289 -1.46 32.97 -16.99
CA CYS A 289 -2.61 33.76 -17.44
C CYS A 289 -2.14 35.16 -17.88
N LYS A 290 -2.55 35.59 -19.07
CA LYS A 290 -2.28 36.94 -19.56
C LYS A 290 -3.24 37.94 -18.91
N VAL A 291 -2.73 38.97 -18.26
CA VAL A 291 -3.55 40.08 -17.73
C VAL A 291 -3.26 41.35 -18.49
N VAL A 292 -4.32 41.92 -19.06
CA VAL A 292 -4.27 43.21 -19.77
C VAL A 292 -4.88 44.28 -18.88
N VAL A 293 -4.08 45.25 -18.49
CA VAL A 293 -4.53 46.42 -17.74
C VAL A 293 -4.80 47.55 -18.72
N LYS A 294 -6.05 48.06 -18.78
CA LYS A 294 -6.47 49.18 -19.60
C LYS A 294 -6.68 50.43 -18.73
N ASN A 295 -6.48 51.61 -19.31
CA ASN A 295 -6.92 52.83 -18.67
C ASN A 295 -8.46 52.91 -18.69
N PRO A 296 -9.10 53.36 -17.62
CA PRO A 296 -10.52 53.69 -17.68
C PRO A 296 -10.77 54.84 -18.65
N ALA A 297 -11.92 54.85 -19.30
CA ALA A 297 -12.36 55.92 -20.17
C ALA A 297 -13.65 56.53 -19.61
N PHE A 298 -13.78 57.84 -19.74
CA PHE A 298 -14.97 58.57 -19.34
C PHE A 298 -15.22 59.77 -20.29
N SER A 299 -16.40 59.85 -20.84
CA SER A 299 -16.79 60.95 -21.75
C SER A 299 -18.20 61.40 -21.43
N LEU A 300 -18.45 62.69 -21.75
CA LEU A 300 -19.80 63.28 -21.78
C LEU A 300 -20.30 63.25 -23.22
N VAL A 301 -21.59 62.98 -23.40
CA VAL A 301 -22.24 63.02 -24.74
C VAL A 301 -22.29 64.49 -25.30
N LYS A 302 -22.46 65.46 -24.41
CA LYS A 302 -22.37 66.90 -24.70
C LYS A 302 -21.51 67.54 -23.62
N SER A 303 -20.87 68.65 -23.94
CA SER A 303 -20.04 69.37 -22.97
C SER A 303 -20.76 70.58 -22.37
N SER A 304 -21.95 70.98 -22.91
CA SER A 304 -22.73 72.11 -22.43
C SER A 304 -24.22 71.92 -22.70
N ALA A 305 -25.03 72.77 -22.04
CA ALA A 305 -26.46 72.97 -22.33
C ALA A 305 -26.89 74.40 -21.97
N THR A 306 -27.89 74.90 -22.71
CA THR A 306 -28.59 76.14 -22.38
C THR A 306 -30.03 75.80 -22.00
N ILE A 307 -30.48 76.22 -20.81
CA ILE A 307 -31.82 75.99 -20.29
C ILE A 307 -32.46 77.25 -19.78
N LYS A 308 -33.81 77.34 -19.78
CA LYS A 308 -34.55 78.42 -19.15
C LYS A 308 -34.59 78.21 -17.61
N LYS A 309 -34.76 79.33 -16.87
CA LYS A 309 -34.97 79.23 -15.42
C LYS A 309 -36.14 78.29 -15.11
N GLY A 310 -35.99 77.47 -14.10
CA GLY A 310 -36.95 76.44 -13.65
C GLY A 310 -36.94 75.15 -14.48
N LYS A 311 -36.36 75.13 -15.69
CA LYS A 311 -36.28 73.92 -16.54
C LYS A 311 -35.11 73.05 -16.20
N THR A 312 -35.18 71.79 -16.62
CA THR A 312 -34.16 70.75 -16.34
C THR A 312 -33.55 70.19 -17.63
N THR A 313 -32.33 69.66 -17.52
CA THR A 313 -31.68 68.82 -18.51
C THR A 313 -30.89 67.76 -17.83
N THR A 314 -30.57 66.66 -18.52
CA THR A 314 -29.81 65.54 -17.93
C THR A 314 -28.46 65.47 -18.62
N ILE A 315 -27.38 65.40 -17.80
CA ILE A 315 -26.04 65.14 -18.28
C ILE A 315 -25.93 63.64 -18.58
N ARG A 316 -25.71 63.29 -19.85
CA ARG A 316 -25.47 61.91 -20.29
C ARG A 316 -23.97 61.67 -20.44
N SER A 317 -23.51 60.55 -19.90
CA SER A 317 -22.09 60.13 -19.88
C SER A 317 -21.90 58.65 -20.20
N LYS A 318 -20.72 58.31 -20.70
CA LYS A 318 -20.30 56.94 -20.97
C LYS A 318 -18.99 56.65 -20.18
N ALA A 319 -19.01 55.65 -19.36
CA ALA A 319 -17.84 55.21 -18.61
C ALA A 319 -17.46 53.78 -18.95
N THR A 320 -16.18 53.50 -19.08
CA THR A 320 -15.61 52.14 -19.27
C THR A 320 -14.42 51.99 -18.31
N PRO A 321 -14.48 51.07 -17.31
CA PRO A 321 -15.64 50.26 -16.94
C PRO A 321 -16.77 51.13 -16.38
N ALA A 322 -17.98 50.62 -16.34
CA ALA A 322 -19.10 51.29 -15.65
C ALA A 322 -18.69 51.61 -14.20
N GLY A 323 -19.12 52.79 -13.75
CA GLY A 323 -18.77 53.26 -12.41
C GLY A 323 -19.74 54.32 -11.92
N LYS A 324 -19.71 54.62 -10.62
CA LYS A 324 -20.51 55.66 -10.00
C LYS A 324 -20.06 57.03 -10.55
N VAL A 325 -21.01 57.77 -11.16
CA VAL A 325 -20.80 59.13 -11.60
C VAL A 325 -21.22 60.08 -10.50
N THR A 326 -20.42 61.10 -10.23
CA THR A 326 -20.71 62.14 -9.26
C THR A 326 -20.72 63.49 -9.95
N TYR A 327 -21.59 64.36 -9.48
CA TYR A 327 -21.83 65.68 -10.05
C TYR A 327 -21.73 66.77 -8.96
N THR A 328 -21.01 67.85 -9.27
CA THR A 328 -20.86 68.96 -8.35
C THR A 328 -21.00 70.28 -9.13
N SER A 329 -21.94 71.15 -8.76
CA SER A 329 -22.12 72.48 -9.35
C SER A 329 -21.13 73.46 -8.71
N SER A 330 -20.49 74.31 -9.57
CA SER A 330 -19.65 75.42 -9.16
C SER A 330 -20.43 76.55 -8.51
N ASN A 331 -21.73 76.64 -8.84
CA ASN A 331 -22.61 77.64 -8.25
C ASN A 331 -24.04 77.09 -8.14
N LYS A 332 -24.38 76.60 -6.96
CA LYS A 332 -25.71 76.03 -6.67
C LYS A 332 -26.84 77.07 -6.69
N LYS A 333 -26.54 78.36 -6.54
CA LYS A 333 -27.54 79.46 -6.68
C LYS A 333 -27.95 79.70 -8.11
N VAL A 334 -27.13 79.35 -9.11
CA VAL A 334 -27.39 79.43 -10.54
C VAL A 334 -27.91 78.08 -11.07
N VAL A 335 -27.28 77.01 -10.73
CA VAL A 335 -27.59 75.68 -11.25
C VAL A 335 -27.46 74.60 -10.12
N ALA A 336 -28.53 73.90 -9.85
CA ALA A 336 -28.53 72.69 -9.02
C ALA A 336 -28.37 71.44 -9.87
N VAL A 337 -27.72 70.40 -9.34
CA VAL A 337 -27.60 69.10 -9.98
C VAL A 337 -27.81 67.99 -8.93
N ASN A 338 -28.53 66.96 -9.27
CA ASN A 338 -28.77 65.83 -8.40
C ASN A 338 -27.81 64.64 -8.70
N SER A 339 -27.85 63.57 -7.89
CA SER A 339 -27.03 62.40 -8.04
C SER A 339 -27.25 61.58 -9.33
N LYS A 340 -28.40 61.84 -10.03
CA LYS A 340 -28.75 61.21 -11.32
C LYS A 340 -28.27 62.05 -12.52
N GLY A 341 -27.58 63.17 -12.26
CA GLY A 341 -27.11 64.07 -13.31
C GLY A 341 -28.20 64.98 -13.91
N VAL A 342 -29.38 65.09 -13.26
CA VAL A 342 -30.43 66.04 -13.67
C VAL A 342 -30.05 67.40 -13.13
N VAL A 343 -29.90 68.34 -14.05
CA VAL A 343 -29.54 69.76 -13.83
C VAL A 343 -30.76 70.60 -13.88
N LYS A 344 -30.97 71.52 -12.92
CA LYS A 344 -32.07 72.48 -12.85
C LYS A 344 -31.52 73.94 -12.84
N GLY A 345 -32.03 74.78 -13.73
CA GLY A 345 -31.71 76.20 -13.75
C GLY A 345 -32.45 76.94 -12.64
N ILE A 346 -31.70 77.58 -11.75
CA ILE A 346 -32.25 78.28 -10.56
C ILE A 346 -32.33 79.80 -10.82
N LYS A 347 -31.24 80.40 -11.34
CA LYS A 347 -31.11 81.85 -11.61
C LYS A 347 -30.32 82.02 -12.89
N LYS A 348 -30.67 83.12 -13.67
CA LYS A 348 -29.93 83.53 -14.87
C LYS A 348 -28.41 83.60 -14.56
N GLY A 349 -27.61 83.01 -15.43
CA GLY A 349 -26.14 82.98 -15.27
C GLY A 349 -25.52 81.74 -15.84
N LYS A 350 -24.24 81.55 -15.56
CA LYS A 350 -23.43 80.38 -16.00
C LYS A 350 -22.88 79.63 -14.81
N ALA A 351 -22.94 78.28 -14.81
CA ALA A 351 -22.29 77.46 -13.84
C ALA A 351 -21.67 76.24 -14.53
N THR A 352 -20.58 75.74 -13.98
CA THR A 352 -19.90 74.51 -14.45
C THR A 352 -20.19 73.33 -13.49
N ILE A 353 -20.70 72.26 -14.07
CA ILE A 353 -20.86 71.01 -13.36
C ILE A 353 -19.59 70.21 -13.55
N THR A 354 -18.92 69.92 -12.44
CA THR A 354 -17.82 68.94 -12.41
C THR A 354 -18.42 67.56 -12.36
N VAL A 355 -18.09 66.68 -13.33
CA VAL A 355 -18.59 65.32 -13.47
C VAL A 355 -17.40 64.36 -13.32
N LYS A 356 -17.44 63.46 -12.32
CA LYS A 356 -16.33 62.52 -12.04
C LYS A 356 -16.79 61.06 -12.11
N CYS A 357 -15.98 60.20 -12.76
CA CYS A 357 -16.16 58.78 -12.81
C CYS A 357 -14.81 58.08 -13.00
N ASN A 358 -14.55 56.97 -12.26
CA ASN A 358 -13.33 56.18 -12.38
C ASN A 358 -12.02 57.02 -12.28
N GLY A 359 -12.01 58.09 -11.46
CA GLY A 359 -10.87 58.97 -11.29
C GLY A 359 -10.71 60.01 -12.42
N ILE A 360 -11.58 59.99 -13.42
CA ILE A 360 -11.55 60.95 -14.55
C ILE A 360 -12.57 62.07 -14.28
N THR A 361 -12.14 63.30 -14.49
CA THR A 361 -12.97 64.48 -14.33
C THR A 361 -13.28 65.08 -15.70
N LYS A 362 -14.56 65.44 -15.93
CA LYS A 362 -15.05 66.22 -17.09
C LYS A 362 -15.85 67.42 -16.60
N LYS A 363 -15.90 68.47 -17.41
CA LYS A 363 -16.66 69.66 -17.12
C LYS A 363 -17.85 69.77 -18.07
N PHE A 364 -19.00 70.12 -17.54
CA PHE A 364 -20.23 70.39 -18.31
C PHE A 364 -20.71 71.79 -17.97
N VAL A 365 -20.78 72.64 -18.97
CA VAL A 365 -21.18 74.07 -18.78
C VAL A 365 -22.67 74.23 -18.97
N VAL A 366 -23.34 74.90 -18.03
CA VAL A 366 -24.75 75.16 -18.07
C VAL A 366 -24.95 76.69 -18.12
N THR A 367 -25.69 77.16 -19.11
CA THR A 367 -26.13 78.55 -19.26
C THR A 367 -27.62 78.58 -18.96
N VAL A 368 -28.04 79.36 -17.96
CA VAL A 368 -29.44 79.60 -17.63
C VAL A 368 -29.84 81.01 -18.21
N LYS A 369 -30.83 81.01 -19.10
CA LYS A 369 -31.40 82.19 -19.69
C LYS A 369 -32.67 82.60 -18.95
#